data_4d752c5b3d900ba336e31d8f5370a0d5
#
_entry.id   4d752c5b3d900ba336e31d8f5370a0d5
#
_cell.length_a   1.000
_cell.length_b   1.000
_cell.length_c   1.000
_cell.angle_alpha   90.00
_cell.angle_beta   90.00
_cell.angle_gamma   90.00
#
_symmetry.space_group_name_H-M   'P 1'
#
loop_
_entity.id
_entity.type
_entity.pdbx_description
1 polymer ?
#
loop_
_entity_poly.entity_id
_entity_poly.type
_entity_poly.pdbx_seq_one_letter_code
_entity_poly.pdbx_strand_id
1 'polypeptide(L)'
;MRALSIAASGMQAQQLNVDVISHNIANMNTTAYKRQRAEFQDMLYQNMERPGATSSASGGVLPLGIQLGVGVRADAVGRITEQGGISATGNPYDLAINGRGYFQITMPSGQTGYTRAGNLAVNDDGQMVTA
;
A
#
# COMPACT_ATOMS: atom_id res chain seq x y z
N MET A 1 26.56 1.09 -16.75
CA MET A 1 25.84 1.92 -15.77
C MET A 1 24.34 1.61 -15.67
N ARG A 2 23.62 1.22 -16.77
CA ARG A 2 22.19 0.88 -16.71
C ARG A 2 21.86 -0.27 -15.72
N ALA A 3 22.61 -1.37 -15.77
CA ALA A 3 22.37 -2.52 -14.89
C ALA A 3 22.39 -2.12 -13.41
N LEU A 4 23.28 -1.22 -13.03
CA LEU A 4 23.36 -0.71 -11.66
C LEU A 4 22.16 0.15 -11.28
N SER A 5 21.65 0.98 -12.19
CA SER A 5 20.45 1.79 -11.91
C SER A 5 19.19 0.93 -11.80
N ILE A 6 19.07 -0.10 -12.65
CA ILE A 6 17.96 -1.07 -12.57
C ILE A 6 18.03 -1.83 -11.25
N ALA A 7 19.21 -2.31 -10.87
CA ALA A 7 19.40 -2.99 -9.59
C ALA A 7 19.10 -2.07 -8.39
N ALA A 8 19.52 -0.81 -8.45
CA ALA A 8 19.24 0.18 -7.41
C ALA A 8 17.73 0.44 -7.27
N SER A 9 17.00 0.60 -8.38
CA SER A 9 15.54 0.77 -8.33
C SER A 9 14.84 -0.46 -7.76
N GLY A 10 15.29 -1.68 -8.09
CA GLY A 10 14.79 -2.92 -7.51
C GLY A 10 15.03 -3.01 -6.00
N MET A 11 16.23 -2.64 -5.54
CA MET A 11 16.53 -2.61 -4.10
C MET A 11 15.68 -1.59 -3.34
N GLN A 12 15.49 -0.39 -3.90
CA GLN A 12 14.61 0.62 -3.30
C GLN A 12 13.15 0.16 -3.22
N ALA A 13 12.65 -0.51 -4.25
CA ALA A 13 11.31 -1.07 -4.25
C ALA A 13 11.16 -2.15 -3.16
N GLN A 14 12.14 -3.04 -3.00
CA GLN A 14 12.12 -4.05 -1.94
C GLN A 14 12.23 -3.44 -0.55
N GLN A 15 13.04 -2.39 -0.39
CA GLN A 15 13.12 -1.66 0.88
C GLN A 15 11.76 -1.08 1.26
N LEU A 16 11.08 -0.37 0.34
CA LEU A 16 9.73 0.14 0.59
C LEU A 16 8.74 -0.98 0.95
N ASN A 17 8.83 -2.12 0.26
CA ASN A 17 7.97 -3.26 0.57
C ASN A 17 8.19 -3.78 2.00
N VAL A 18 9.45 -3.90 2.41
CA VAL A 18 9.80 -4.29 3.78
C VAL A 18 9.32 -3.26 4.80
N ASP A 19 9.44 -1.97 4.51
CA ASP A 19 8.97 -0.89 5.37
C ASP A 19 7.45 -0.96 5.58
N VAL A 20 6.68 -1.18 4.50
CA VAL A 20 5.22 -1.34 4.58
C VAL A 20 4.83 -2.60 5.38
N ILE A 21 5.52 -3.72 5.16
CA ILE A 21 5.29 -4.96 5.91
C ILE A 21 5.61 -4.74 7.40
N SER A 22 6.70 -4.10 7.72
CA SER A 22 7.12 -3.78 9.09
C SER A 22 6.10 -2.91 9.80
N HIS A 23 5.56 -1.91 9.10
CA HIS A 23 4.49 -1.06 9.60
C HIS A 23 3.20 -1.85 9.86
N ASN A 24 2.84 -2.78 8.97
CA ASN A 24 1.68 -3.66 9.17
C ASN A 24 1.87 -4.56 10.39
N ILE A 25 3.06 -5.14 10.59
CA ILE A 25 3.38 -5.99 11.74
C ILE A 25 3.33 -5.19 13.04
N ALA A 26 3.92 -4.00 13.05
CA ALA A 26 3.93 -3.12 14.22
C ALA A 26 2.50 -2.75 14.68
N ASN A 27 1.57 -2.62 13.74
CA ASN A 27 0.19 -2.21 14.00
C ASN A 27 -0.83 -3.35 13.98
N MET A 28 -0.38 -4.62 13.96
CA MET A 28 -1.32 -5.75 13.85
C MET A 28 -2.29 -5.86 15.04
N ASN A 29 -1.90 -5.36 16.20
CA ASN A 29 -2.73 -5.32 17.41
C ASN A 29 -3.46 -3.97 17.62
N THR A 30 -3.29 -3.02 16.71
CA THR A 30 -3.96 -1.72 16.79
C THR A 30 -5.41 -1.85 16.37
N THR A 31 -6.34 -1.40 17.22
CA THR A 31 -7.79 -1.42 16.93
C THR A 31 -8.10 -0.60 15.68
N ALA A 32 -8.89 -1.20 14.78
CA ALA A 32 -9.30 -0.59 13.51
C ALA A 32 -8.15 -0.30 12.52
N TYR A 33 -6.97 -0.81 12.75
CA TYR A 33 -5.90 -0.71 11.77
C TYR A 33 -6.28 -1.42 10.45
N LYS A 34 -5.96 -0.81 9.34
CA LYS A 34 -6.11 -1.39 8.01
C LYS A 34 -4.75 -1.57 7.38
N ARG A 35 -4.43 -2.83 7.04
CA ARG A 35 -3.15 -3.18 6.42
C ARG A 35 -2.94 -2.38 5.14
N GLN A 36 -1.69 -2.05 4.89
CA GLN A 36 -1.26 -1.36 3.69
C GLN A 36 -0.52 -2.33 2.77
N ARG A 37 -0.57 -2.05 1.48
CA ARG A 37 0.14 -2.78 0.45
C ARG A 37 0.86 -1.80 -0.45
N ALA A 38 2.14 -2.03 -0.70
CA ALA A 38 2.89 -1.31 -1.71
C ALA A 38 2.52 -1.84 -3.10
N GLU A 39 2.31 -0.94 -4.04
CA GLU A 39 2.07 -1.24 -5.44
C GLU A 39 3.23 -0.70 -6.26
N PHE A 40 3.69 -1.52 -7.21
CA PHE A 40 4.85 -1.23 -8.02
C PHE A 40 4.46 -1.27 -9.48
N GLN A 41 5.11 -0.43 -10.27
CA GLN A 41 4.94 -0.37 -11.70
C GLN A 41 6.30 -0.53 -12.36
N ASP A 42 6.36 -1.28 -13.46
CA ASP A 42 7.54 -1.34 -14.29
C ASP A 42 7.76 -0.03 -15.03
N MET A 43 9.01 0.28 -15.31
CA MET A 43 9.37 1.44 -16.10
C MET A 43 9.41 1.06 -17.57
N LEU A 44 9.31 2.07 -18.44
CA LEU A 44 9.29 1.90 -19.90
C LEU A 44 10.41 0.99 -20.39
N TYR A 45 10.08 0.14 -21.36
CA TYR A 45 11.05 -0.73 -22.04
C TYR A 45 11.86 0.06 -23.07
N GLN A 46 13.16 -0.20 -23.14
CA GLN A 46 14.00 0.24 -24.25
C GLN A 46 14.12 -0.87 -25.28
N ASN A 47 13.78 -0.54 -26.53
CA ASN A 47 14.03 -1.41 -27.66
C ASN A 47 15.50 -1.28 -28.06
N MET A 48 16.28 -2.32 -27.88
CA MET A 48 17.67 -2.41 -28.40
C MET A 48 17.67 -2.84 -29.85
N GLU A 49 16.78 -3.79 -30.21
CA GLU A 49 16.56 -4.21 -31.58
C GLU A 49 15.07 -4.37 -31.84
N ARG A 50 14.60 -3.85 -32.98
CA ARG A 50 13.20 -3.95 -33.38
C ARG A 50 12.92 -5.33 -33.94
N PRO A 51 11.73 -5.93 -33.71
CA PRO A 51 11.28 -7.09 -34.43
C PRO A 51 11.32 -6.81 -35.94
N GLY A 52 11.91 -7.72 -36.74
CA GLY A 52 12.04 -7.54 -38.17
C GLY A 52 13.33 -6.83 -38.63
N ALA A 53 14.23 -6.46 -37.71
CA ALA A 53 15.54 -5.94 -38.06
C ALA A 53 16.40 -7.02 -38.74
N THR A 54 17.14 -6.65 -39.80
CA THR A 54 18.11 -7.55 -40.43
C THR A 54 19.34 -7.75 -39.55
N SER A 55 19.60 -8.99 -39.15
CA SER A 55 20.71 -9.34 -38.22
C SER A 55 22.03 -9.63 -38.95
N SER A 56 22.01 -9.75 -40.26
CA SER A 56 23.21 -10.05 -41.07
C SER A 56 23.11 -9.54 -42.50
N ALA A 57 24.24 -9.37 -43.15
CA ALA A 57 24.34 -8.99 -44.55
C ALA A 57 23.70 -10.02 -45.51
N SER A 58 23.41 -11.23 -45.05
CA SER A 58 22.73 -12.31 -45.80
C SER A 58 21.20 -12.32 -45.64
N GLY A 59 20.60 -11.28 -45.04
CA GLY A 59 19.14 -11.12 -45.00
C GLY A 59 18.39 -11.90 -43.89
N GLY A 60 19.09 -12.40 -42.87
CA GLY A 60 18.43 -13.00 -41.73
C GLY A 60 17.59 -11.97 -40.97
N VAL A 61 16.30 -12.23 -40.78
CA VAL A 61 15.38 -11.37 -40.05
C VAL A 61 15.20 -11.92 -38.65
N LEU A 62 15.37 -11.05 -37.63
CA LEU A 62 15.10 -11.40 -36.24
C LEU A 62 13.60 -11.54 -36.01
N PRO A 63 13.10 -12.73 -35.64
CA PRO A 63 11.66 -12.95 -35.39
C PRO A 63 11.19 -12.24 -34.11
N LEU A 64 12.10 -12.01 -33.14
CA LEU A 64 11.82 -11.35 -31.87
C LEU A 64 12.85 -10.24 -31.65
N GLY A 65 12.37 -9.02 -31.32
CA GLY A 65 13.23 -7.91 -30.91
C GLY A 65 13.72 -8.09 -29.47
N ILE A 66 14.81 -7.38 -29.13
CA ILE A 66 15.32 -7.33 -27.75
C ILE A 66 14.78 -6.07 -27.08
N GLN A 67 13.94 -6.27 -26.08
CA GLN A 67 13.39 -5.23 -25.23
C GLN A 67 13.92 -5.43 -23.80
N LEU A 68 14.49 -4.38 -23.21
CA LEU A 68 14.98 -4.39 -21.84
C LEU A 68 14.19 -3.37 -21.02
N GLY A 69 13.61 -3.83 -19.90
CA GLY A 69 13.00 -2.95 -18.90
C GLY A 69 14.04 -2.05 -18.23
N VAL A 70 13.67 -0.85 -17.88
CA VAL A 70 14.57 0.17 -17.29
C VAL A 70 14.53 0.15 -15.77
N GLY A 71 13.69 -0.68 -15.18
CA GLY A 71 13.58 -0.84 -13.73
C GLY A 71 12.14 -0.80 -13.24
N VAL A 72 11.99 -0.63 -11.95
CA VAL A 72 10.72 -0.58 -11.21
C VAL A 72 10.63 0.72 -10.42
N ARG A 73 9.41 1.24 -10.28
CA ARG A 73 9.12 2.34 -9.36
C ARG A 73 7.95 1.99 -8.46
N ALA A 74 7.96 2.55 -7.25
CA ALA A 74 6.78 2.53 -6.41
C ALA A 74 5.72 3.47 -7.01
N ASP A 75 4.50 2.97 -7.13
CA ASP A 75 3.37 3.73 -7.65
C ASP A 75 2.52 4.29 -6.51
N ALA A 76 2.09 3.44 -5.60
CA ALA A 76 1.26 3.83 -4.47
C ALA A 76 1.43 2.89 -3.27
N VAL A 77 1.00 3.37 -2.09
CA VAL A 77 0.77 2.53 -0.93
C VAL A 77 -0.72 2.59 -0.60
N GLY A 78 -1.44 1.55 -0.99
CA GLY A 78 -2.89 1.45 -0.84
C GLY A 78 -3.29 0.82 0.50
N ARG A 79 -4.40 1.30 1.09
CA ARG A 79 -5.03 0.66 2.24
C ARG A 79 -6.03 -0.39 1.79
N ILE A 80 -5.98 -1.55 2.42
CA ILE A 80 -6.97 -2.62 2.20
C ILE A 80 -8.10 -2.45 3.20
N THR A 81 -9.31 -2.16 2.71
CA THR A 81 -10.48 -1.80 3.54
C THR A 81 -11.36 -3.01 3.91
N GLU A 82 -10.84 -4.23 3.77
CA GLU A 82 -11.57 -5.44 4.13
C GLU A 82 -12.01 -5.42 5.59
N GLN A 83 -13.19 -6.03 5.86
CA GLN A 83 -13.70 -6.20 7.22
C GLN A 83 -12.81 -7.17 7.99
N GLY A 84 -12.31 -6.74 9.15
CA GLY A 84 -11.60 -7.59 10.09
C GLY A 84 -12.54 -8.40 10.97
N GLY A 85 -11.99 -9.33 11.74
CA GLY A 85 -12.74 -10.06 12.76
C GLY A 85 -13.26 -9.11 13.85
N ILE A 86 -14.48 -9.35 14.30
CA ILE A 86 -15.09 -8.65 15.43
C ILE A 86 -14.92 -9.56 16.65
N SER A 87 -14.34 -9.02 17.73
CA SER A 87 -14.18 -9.72 19.01
C SER A 87 -14.98 -9.00 20.10
N ALA A 88 -15.56 -9.79 21.01
CA ALA A 88 -16.23 -9.22 22.18
C ALA A 88 -15.19 -8.88 23.23
N THR A 89 -15.17 -7.64 23.71
CA THR A 89 -14.21 -7.14 24.72
C THR A 89 -14.80 -7.11 26.14
N GLY A 90 -16.13 -7.20 26.29
CA GLY A 90 -16.81 -7.08 27.56
C GLY A 90 -16.92 -5.65 28.11
N ASN A 91 -16.38 -4.66 27.43
CA ASN A 91 -16.56 -3.25 27.77
C ASN A 91 -17.84 -2.71 27.11
N PRO A 92 -18.77 -2.10 27.87
CA PRO A 92 -20.03 -1.61 27.34
C PRO A 92 -19.89 -0.43 26.36
N TYR A 93 -18.75 0.25 26.37
CA TYR A 93 -18.48 1.40 25.50
C TYR A 93 -17.74 1.05 24.22
N ASP A 94 -17.31 -0.20 24.04
CA ASP A 94 -16.66 -0.63 22.83
C ASP A 94 -17.70 -0.91 21.74
N LEU A 95 -17.58 -0.24 20.63
CA LEU A 95 -18.48 -0.34 19.49
C LEU A 95 -17.73 -0.84 18.25
N ALA A 96 -18.33 -1.77 17.52
CA ALA A 96 -17.80 -2.25 16.26
C ALA A 96 -18.82 -2.07 15.14
N ILE A 97 -18.40 -1.47 14.03
CA ILE A 97 -19.23 -1.37 12.82
C ILE A 97 -19.07 -2.66 12.02
N ASN A 98 -20.16 -3.36 11.78
CA ASN A 98 -20.20 -4.48 10.84
C ASN A 98 -20.61 -3.97 9.46
N GLY A 99 -19.71 -4.11 8.49
CA GLY A 99 -19.89 -3.57 7.15
C GLY A 99 -19.09 -2.29 6.88
N ARG A 100 -19.50 -1.53 5.87
CA ARG A 100 -18.81 -0.30 5.45
C ARG A 100 -19.30 0.89 6.27
N GLY A 101 -18.39 1.77 6.69
CA GLY A 101 -18.72 3.00 7.41
C GLY A 101 -17.61 3.43 8.36
N TYR A 102 -17.77 4.62 8.94
CA TYR A 102 -16.85 5.20 9.91
C TYR A 102 -17.65 5.92 10.98
N PHE A 103 -17.11 5.98 12.19
CA PHE A 103 -17.63 6.85 13.24
C PHE A 103 -17.25 8.30 12.93
N GLN A 104 -18.18 9.18 13.07
CA GLN A 104 -17.96 10.62 12.99
C GLN A 104 -17.56 11.13 14.37
N ILE A 105 -16.43 11.81 14.47
CA ILE A 105 -15.93 12.43 15.70
C ILE A 105 -15.71 13.92 15.48
N THR A 106 -15.88 14.69 16.54
CA THR A 106 -15.53 16.12 16.55
C THR A 106 -14.13 16.26 17.12
N MET A 107 -13.21 16.81 16.36
CA MET A 107 -11.86 17.09 16.84
C MET A 107 -11.85 18.32 17.77
N PRO A 108 -10.87 18.45 18.65
CA PRO A 108 -10.71 19.64 19.51
C PRO A 108 -10.63 20.96 18.72
N SER A 109 -10.23 20.91 17.46
CA SER A 109 -10.23 22.02 16.53
C SER A 109 -11.61 22.44 16.01
N GLY A 110 -12.69 21.71 16.39
CA GLY A 110 -14.04 21.88 15.87
C GLY A 110 -14.28 21.24 14.49
N GLN A 111 -13.29 20.61 13.90
CA GLN A 111 -13.42 19.92 12.62
C GLN A 111 -14.00 18.51 12.80
N THR A 112 -14.74 18.05 11.82
CA THR A 112 -15.25 16.68 11.77
C THR A 112 -14.17 15.74 11.29
N GLY A 113 -13.85 14.71 12.09
CA GLY A 113 -12.99 13.60 11.73
C GLY A 113 -13.77 12.30 11.57
N TYR A 114 -13.17 11.32 10.93
CA TYR A 114 -13.75 10.00 10.75
C TYR A 114 -12.79 8.93 11.25
N THR A 115 -13.28 8.03 12.08
CA THR A 115 -12.50 6.92 12.62
C THR A 115 -13.24 5.60 12.47
N ARG A 116 -12.51 4.50 12.41
CA ARG A 116 -13.08 3.15 12.51
C ARG A 116 -12.83 2.54 13.89
N ALA A 117 -12.00 3.17 14.71
CA ALA A 117 -11.74 2.73 16.07
C ALA A 117 -12.98 2.95 16.93
N GLY A 118 -13.43 1.88 17.56
CA GLY A 118 -14.61 1.92 18.40
C GLY A 118 -14.30 1.66 19.88
N ASN A 119 -13.04 1.74 20.27
CA ASN A 119 -12.60 1.75 21.65
C ASN A 119 -12.86 3.14 22.22
N LEU A 120 -14.03 3.32 22.79
CA LEU A 120 -14.47 4.61 23.32
C LEU A 120 -14.37 4.61 24.86
N ALA A 121 -14.07 5.77 25.41
CA ALA A 121 -14.10 6.04 26.83
C ALA A 121 -15.08 7.19 27.12
N VAL A 122 -15.51 7.30 28.37
CA VAL A 122 -16.35 8.41 28.80
C VAL A 122 -15.46 9.33 29.66
N ASN A 123 -15.44 10.62 29.32
CA ASN A 123 -14.74 11.62 30.14
C ASN A 123 -15.58 12.05 31.34
N ASP A 124 -15.00 12.88 32.22
CA ASP A 124 -15.66 13.40 33.43
C ASP A 124 -16.92 14.22 33.14
N ASP A 125 -17.02 14.79 31.93
CA ASP A 125 -18.18 15.55 31.45
C ASP A 125 -19.30 14.65 30.87
N GLY A 126 -19.12 13.32 30.89
CA GLY A 126 -20.09 12.37 30.36
C GLY A 126 -20.09 12.25 28.82
N GLN A 127 -19.07 12.79 28.14
CA GLN A 127 -18.95 12.70 26.69
C GLN A 127 -18.16 11.44 26.31
N MET A 128 -18.57 10.82 25.21
CA MET A 128 -17.81 9.72 24.63
C MET A 128 -16.62 10.26 23.84
N VAL A 129 -15.42 9.82 24.20
CA VAL A 129 -14.16 10.20 23.55
C VAL A 129 -13.45 8.96 23.04
N THR A 130 -12.62 9.12 22.02
CA THR A 130 -11.72 8.06 21.56
C THR A 130 -10.54 7.94 22.53
N ALA A 131 -10.14 6.70 22.78
CA ALA A 131 -8.98 6.42 23.65
C ALA A 131 -7.66 6.90 23.00
#